data_7d71a93966de2b7ff7816c0e358af019
#
_entry.id   7d71a93966de2b7ff7816c0e358af019
#
_cell.length_a   1.000
_cell.length_b   1.000
_cell.length_c   1.000
_cell.angle_alpha   90.00
_cell.angle_beta   90.00
_cell.angle_gamma   90.00
#
_symmetry.space_group_name_H-M   'P 1'
#
loop_
_entity.id
_entity.type
_entity.pdbx_description
1 polymer ?
#
loop_
_entity_poly.entity_id
_entity_poly.type
_entity_poly.pdbx_seq_one_letter_code
_entity_poly.pdbx_strand_id
1 'polypeptide(L)'
;MLFRSDILEAVNKVPAETVFVLPNNKNIIMAAEQVNGLTPKMVVVIPSKTVPQGVTAMLNFNPEGTVEENTQTMTEVLPTVETMQITYAARNSDFDGYDIHEGDYLAMAGGSLFGTSKDITVLLKGLAERVRDEEREFVTIYYGADTKEKHAKKAADLFADICPKAEVNLINGGQPVYYYMISAE
;
A
#
# COMPACT_ATOMS: atom_id res chain seq x y z
N MET A 1 16.34 -5.24 0.22
CA MET A 1 15.93 -5.04 -1.19
C MET A 1 15.69 -6.43 -1.78
N LEU A 2 14.51 -6.70 -2.32
CA LEU A 2 14.23 -7.98 -2.98
C LEU A 2 14.92 -7.99 -4.34
N PHE A 3 15.72 -9.01 -4.58
CA PHE A 3 16.40 -9.22 -5.85
C PHE A 3 15.60 -10.20 -6.73
N ARG A 4 15.88 -10.20 -8.02
CA ARG A 4 15.29 -11.16 -8.97
C ARG A 4 15.47 -12.63 -8.52
N SER A 5 16.60 -12.95 -7.90
CA SER A 5 16.86 -14.29 -7.34
C SER A 5 15.89 -14.68 -6.25
N ASP A 6 15.52 -13.74 -5.37
CA ASP A 6 14.61 -14.03 -4.26
C ASP A 6 13.20 -14.28 -4.78
N ILE A 7 12.78 -13.51 -5.79
CA ILE A 7 11.48 -13.71 -6.45
C ILE A 7 11.45 -15.06 -7.18
N LEU A 8 12.51 -15.39 -7.92
CA LEU A 8 12.63 -16.67 -8.62
C LEU A 8 12.57 -17.85 -7.66
N GLU A 9 13.27 -17.76 -6.52
CA GLU A 9 13.24 -18.79 -5.50
C GLU A 9 11.83 -18.95 -4.91
N ALA A 10 11.14 -17.84 -4.61
CA ALA A 10 9.77 -17.86 -4.13
C ALA A 10 8.81 -18.49 -5.15
N VAL A 11 8.90 -18.08 -6.42
CA VAL A 11 8.10 -18.65 -7.52
C VAL A 11 8.29 -20.16 -7.64
N ASN A 12 9.53 -20.63 -7.57
CA ASN A 12 9.84 -22.06 -7.68
C ASN A 12 9.29 -22.89 -6.52
N LYS A 13 9.12 -22.30 -5.33
CA LYS A 13 8.53 -22.95 -4.14
C LYS A 13 7.00 -23.10 -4.21
N VAL A 14 6.33 -22.31 -5.01
CA VAL A 14 4.86 -22.40 -5.15
C VAL A 14 4.49 -23.70 -5.87
N PRO A 15 3.64 -24.57 -5.33
CA PRO A 15 3.25 -25.84 -5.95
C PRO A 15 2.16 -25.64 -7.02
N ALA A 16 2.41 -24.77 -8.01
CA ALA A 16 1.50 -24.47 -9.11
C ALA A 16 2.27 -24.24 -10.41
N GLU A 17 1.62 -24.46 -11.55
CA GLU A 17 2.17 -24.22 -12.89
C GLU A 17 2.13 -22.72 -13.23
N THR A 18 1.09 -22.02 -12.80
CA THR A 18 0.95 -20.57 -12.97
C THR A 18 1.10 -19.86 -11.62
N VAL A 19 1.91 -18.81 -11.58
CA VAL A 19 2.18 -18.03 -10.37
C VAL A 19 1.97 -16.55 -10.65
N PHE A 20 1.03 -15.94 -9.95
CA PHE A 20 0.84 -14.49 -9.94
C PHE A 20 1.81 -13.85 -8.94
N VAL A 21 2.54 -12.84 -9.40
CA VAL A 21 3.47 -12.06 -8.57
C VAL A 21 2.95 -10.64 -8.42
N LEU A 22 2.72 -10.22 -7.19
CA LEU A 22 2.30 -8.85 -6.83
C LEU A 22 3.47 -8.16 -6.14
N PRO A 23 4.28 -7.36 -6.84
CA PRO A 23 5.48 -6.74 -6.29
C PRO A 23 5.21 -5.76 -5.15
N ASN A 24 4.06 -5.09 -5.14
CA ASN A 24 3.64 -4.09 -4.14
C ASN A 24 4.67 -2.95 -3.96
N ASN A 25 5.53 -2.77 -4.96
CA ASN A 25 6.56 -1.73 -4.98
C ASN A 25 6.98 -1.47 -6.43
N LYS A 26 6.87 -0.20 -6.87
CA LYS A 26 7.20 0.20 -8.24
C LYS A 26 8.63 -0.18 -8.67
N ASN A 27 9.58 -0.21 -7.71
CA ASN A 27 10.97 -0.51 -8.00
C ASN A 27 11.25 -2.03 -8.16
N ILE A 28 10.29 -2.88 -7.80
CA ILE A 28 10.39 -4.35 -7.85
C ILE A 28 9.72 -4.91 -9.12
N ILE A 29 8.81 -4.17 -9.74
CA ILE A 29 8.02 -4.64 -10.90
C ILE A 29 8.95 -5.19 -11.99
N MET A 30 9.95 -4.41 -12.41
CA MET A 30 10.89 -4.82 -13.46
C MET A 30 11.67 -6.09 -13.06
N ALA A 31 12.07 -6.21 -11.79
CA ALA A 31 12.78 -7.40 -11.31
C ALA A 31 11.86 -8.63 -11.32
N ALA A 32 10.59 -8.47 -11.03
CA ALA A 32 9.58 -9.53 -11.10
C ALA A 32 9.34 -9.98 -12.56
N GLU A 33 9.23 -9.04 -13.50
CA GLU A 33 9.06 -9.32 -14.93
C GLU A 33 10.25 -10.12 -15.49
N GLN A 34 11.47 -9.84 -15.03
CA GLN A 34 12.69 -10.55 -15.44
C GLN A 34 12.77 -12.00 -14.95
N VAL A 35 11.88 -12.43 -14.07
CA VAL A 35 11.79 -13.85 -13.64
C VAL A 35 11.17 -14.73 -14.73
N ASN A 36 10.35 -14.12 -15.59
CA ASN A 36 9.73 -14.83 -16.70
C ASN A 36 10.82 -15.40 -17.64
N GLY A 37 10.69 -16.67 -17.98
CA GLY A 37 11.68 -17.39 -18.78
C GLY A 37 12.89 -17.97 -18.00
N LEU A 38 13.00 -17.73 -16.68
CA LEU A 38 14.00 -18.33 -15.80
C LEU A 38 13.48 -19.56 -15.04
N THR A 39 12.21 -19.87 -15.19
CA THR A 39 11.51 -21.00 -14.59
C THR A 39 10.63 -21.67 -15.65
N PRO A 40 10.33 -22.98 -15.54
CA PRO A 40 9.38 -23.63 -16.42
C PRO A 40 7.93 -23.22 -16.16
N LYS A 41 7.67 -22.48 -15.07
CA LYS A 41 6.32 -22.01 -14.70
C LYS A 41 5.91 -20.78 -15.51
N MET A 42 4.60 -20.61 -15.69
CA MET A 42 4.04 -19.36 -16.16
C MET A 42 4.06 -18.33 -15.03
N VAL A 43 4.79 -17.25 -15.20
CA VAL A 43 4.85 -16.15 -14.23
C VAL A 43 4.06 -14.95 -14.76
N VAL A 44 3.05 -14.54 -14.03
CA VAL A 44 2.20 -13.37 -14.35
C VAL A 44 2.45 -12.29 -13.33
N VAL A 45 2.95 -11.15 -13.76
CA VAL A 45 3.20 -10.01 -12.87
C VAL A 45 2.02 -9.05 -12.92
N ILE A 46 1.35 -8.86 -11.77
CA ILE A 46 0.33 -7.83 -11.57
C ILE A 46 1.06 -6.59 -11.06
N PRO A 47 1.10 -5.46 -11.79
CA PRO A 47 2.02 -4.35 -11.53
C PRO A 47 1.59 -3.47 -10.34
N SER A 48 1.29 -4.10 -9.20
CA SER A 48 0.97 -3.42 -7.95
C SER A 48 2.16 -2.62 -7.42
N LYS A 49 1.93 -1.37 -7.05
CA LYS A 49 2.96 -0.43 -6.57
C LYS A 49 2.98 -0.31 -5.06
N THR A 50 1.92 -0.78 -4.40
CA THR A 50 1.73 -0.67 -2.95
C THR A 50 1.06 -1.93 -2.41
N VAL A 51 1.23 -2.20 -1.12
CA VAL A 51 0.58 -3.33 -0.45
C VAL A 51 -0.96 -3.24 -0.53
N PRO A 52 -1.60 -2.08 -0.28
CA PRO A 52 -3.05 -1.95 -0.48
C PRO A 52 -3.51 -2.35 -1.88
N GLN A 53 -2.83 -1.88 -2.94
CA GLN A 53 -3.13 -2.32 -4.30
C GLN A 53 -3.05 -3.83 -4.47
N GLY A 54 -2.02 -4.46 -3.89
CA GLY A 54 -1.88 -5.91 -3.94
C GLY A 54 -3.00 -6.64 -3.20
N VAL A 55 -3.45 -6.12 -2.06
CA VAL A 55 -4.58 -6.68 -1.31
C VAL A 55 -5.86 -6.62 -2.14
N THR A 56 -6.20 -5.45 -2.70
CA THR A 56 -7.40 -5.29 -3.54
C THR A 56 -7.32 -6.16 -4.78
N ALA A 57 -6.16 -6.26 -5.44
CA ALA A 57 -5.97 -7.18 -6.56
C ALA A 57 -6.25 -8.64 -6.15
N MET A 58 -5.74 -9.09 -4.99
CA MET A 58 -5.99 -10.45 -4.50
C MET A 58 -7.46 -10.71 -4.16
N LEU A 59 -8.19 -9.72 -3.66
CA LEU A 59 -9.64 -9.84 -3.40
C LEU A 59 -10.46 -10.00 -4.69
N ASN A 60 -9.92 -9.54 -5.81
CA ASN A 60 -10.53 -9.65 -7.13
C ASN A 60 -10.06 -10.90 -7.92
N PHE A 61 -9.23 -11.76 -7.33
CA PHE A 61 -8.82 -13.02 -7.94
C PHE A 61 -9.98 -14.02 -7.92
N ASN A 62 -10.30 -14.61 -9.09
CA ASN A 62 -11.29 -15.65 -9.25
C ASN A 62 -10.60 -17.00 -9.49
N PRO A 63 -10.66 -17.98 -8.55
CA PRO A 63 -10.05 -19.30 -8.74
C PRO A 63 -10.60 -20.09 -9.92
N GLU A 64 -11.85 -19.81 -10.35
CA GLU A 64 -12.53 -20.47 -11.47
C GLU A 64 -12.29 -19.76 -12.81
N GLY A 65 -11.65 -18.56 -12.77
CA GLY A 65 -11.36 -17.76 -13.96
C GLY A 65 -10.09 -18.22 -14.68
N THR A 66 -9.96 -17.85 -15.94
CA THR A 66 -8.74 -18.06 -16.71
C THR A 66 -7.60 -17.15 -16.21
N VAL A 67 -6.38 -17.45 -16.63
CA VAL A 67 -5.21 -16.60 -16.33
C VAL A 67 -5.38 -15.19 -16.90
N GLU A 68 -5.90 -15.08 -18.11
CA GLU A 68 -6.16 -13.84 -18.80
C GLU A 68 -7.20 -12.98 -18.08
N GLU A 69 -8.34 -13.58 -17.71
CA GLU A 69 -9.40 -12.91 -16.95
C GLU A 69 -8.90 -12.39 -15.62
N ASN A 70 -8.18 -13.22 -14.87
CA ASN A 70 -7.59 -12.82 -13.59
C ASN A 70 -6.55 -11.71 -13.76
N THR A 71 -5.68 -11.81 -14.78
CA THR A 71 -4.67 -10.78 -15.07
C THR A 71 -5.35 -9.44 -15.36
N GLN A 72 -6.40 -9.46 -16.16
CA GLN A 72 -7.17 -8.27 -16.50
C GLN A 72 -7.83 -7.68 -15.26
N THR A 73 -8.65 -8.45 -14.57
CA THR A 73 -9.44 -7.99 -13.41
C THR A 73 -8.52 -7.46 -12.29
N MET A 74 -7.47 -8.20 -11.95
CA MET A 74 -6.52 -7.81 -10.91
C MET A 74 -5.73 -6.55 -11.28
N THR A 75 -5.49 -6.31 -12.58
CA THR A 75 -4.79 -5.11 -13.04
C THR A 75 -5.72 -3.90 -13.09
N GLU A 76 -6.94 -4.08 -13.54
CA GLU A 76 -7.93 -3.01 -13.68
C GLU A 76 -8.33 -2.37 -12.34
N VAL A 77 -8.26 -3.10 -11.24
CA VAL A 77 -8.58 -2.56 -9.90
C VAL A 77 -7.43 -1.75 -9.26
N LEU A 78 -6.19 -1.88 -9.74
CA LEU A 78 -5.07 -1.18 -9.12
C LEU A 78 -5.22 0.35 -9.07
N PRO A 79 -5.72 1.03 -10.12
CA PRO A 79 -5.89 2.48 -10.11
C PRO A 79 -7.01 2.98 -9.18
N THR A 80 -7.96 2.12 -8.78
CA THR A 80 -9.04 2.53 -7.87
C THR A 80 -8.56 2.74 -6.45
N VAL A 81 -7.42 2.15 -6.10
CA VAL A 81 -6.82 2.20 -4.76
C VAL A 81 -5.88 3.37 -4.63
N GLU A 82 -6.26 4.37 -3.85
CA GLU A 82 -5.31 5.36 -3.37
C GLU A 82 -4.60 4.84 -2.12
N THR A 83 -3.29 4.90 -2.13
CA THR A 83 -2.47 4.54 -0.97
C THR A 83 -1.87 5.78 -0.34
N MET A 84 -2.14 5.96 0.96
CA MET A 84 -1.52 6.98 1.80
C MET A 84 -0.66 6.31 2.85
N GLN A 85 0.42 6.97 3.25
CA GLN A 85 1.40 6.40 4.19
C GLN A 85 1.87 7.48 5.14
N ILE A 86 2.09 7.12 6.41
CA ILE A 86 2.74 7.99 7.39
C ILE A 86 3.99 7.28 7.90
N THR A 87 5.12 7.96 7.77
CA THR A 87 6.45 7.54 8.23
C THR A 87 7.14 8.69 8.97
N TYR A 88 8.43 8.60 9.16
CA TYR A 88 9.27 9.63 9.80
C TYR A 88 10.44 10.04 8.92
N ALA A 89 10.91 11.26 9.11
CA ALA A 89 12.11 11.78 8.49
C ALA A 89 13.35 11.20 9.17
N ALA A 90 14.16 10.44 8.44
CA ALA A 90 15.43 9.88 8.95
C ALA A 90 16.57 10.89 8.98
N ARG A 91 16.40 12.07 8.41
CA ARG A 91 17.37 13.18 8.35
C ARG A 91 16.69 14.48 7.95
N ASN A 92 17.36 15.59 8.20
CA ASN A 92 16.90 16.88 7.67
C ASN A 92 16.99 16.89 6.14
N SER A 93 15.99 17.45 5.49
CA SER A 93 15.96 17.61 4.04
C SER A 93 15.03 18.76 3.65
N ASP A 94 15.25 19.34 2.49
CA ASP A 94 14.31 20.21 1.80
C ASP A 94 13.76 19.42 0.62
N PHE A 95 12.44 19.24 0.56
CA PHE A 95 11.80 18.47 -0.49
C PHE A 95 10.45 19.10 -0.83
N ASP A 96 10.23 19.42 -2.11
CA ASP A 96 9.01 20.03 -2.64
C ASP A 96 8.55 21.28 -1.87
N GLY A 97 9.52 22.09 -1.34
CA GLY A 97 9.23 23.30 -0.57
C GLY A 97 8.86 23.06 0.90
N TYR A 98 8.99 21.82 1.37
CA TYR A 98 8.85 21.49 2.79
C TYR A 98 10.23 21.46 3.46
N ASP A 99 10.37 22.23 4.55
CA ASP A 99 11.51 22.14 5.45
C ASP A 99 11.28 20.99 6.43
N ILE A 100 11.94 19.87 6.18
CA ILE A 100 11.76 18.61 6.89
C ILE A 100 12.89 18.43 7.89
N HIS A 101 12.54 18.24 9.17
CA HIS A 101 13.51 17.97 10.22
C HIS A 101 13.53 16.48 10.59
N GLU A 102 14.70 16.00 11.00
CA GLU A 102 14.85 14.63 11.52
C GLU A 102 13.85 14.36 12.65
N GLY A 103 13.13 13.27 12.55
CA GLY A 103 12.08 12.87 13.51
C GLY A 103 10.70 13.46 13.24
N ASP A 104 10.54 14.38 12.29
CA ASP A 104 9.21 14.80 11.86
C ASP A 104 8.44 13.65 11.22
N TYR A 105 7.11 13.62 11.39
CA TYR A 105 6.25 12.73 10.63
C TYR A 105 6.08 13.24 9.20
N LEU A 106 6.08 12.29 8.27
CA LEU A 106 5.89 12.53 6.83
C LEU A 106 4.64 11.78 6.37
N ALA A 107 3.72 12.50 5.75
CA ALA A 107 2.58 11.88 5.07
C ALA A 107 2.83 11.88 3.55
N MET A 108 2.60 10.71 2.94
CA MET A 108 2.63 10.51 1.50
C MET A 108 1.21 10.16 1.02
N ALA A 109 0.80 10.69 -0.12
CA ALA A 109 -0.46 10.33 -0.78
C ALA A 109 -0.23 10.21 -2.28
N GLY A 110 -0.72 9.14 -2.90
CA GLY A 110 -0.55 8.89 -4.33
C GLY A 110 0.92 8.84 -4.80
N GLY A 111 1.85 8.57 -3.88
CA GLY A 111 3.29 8.51 -4.16
C GLY A 111 4.04 9.85 -4.08
N SER A 112 3.36 10.94 -3.70
CA SER A 112 3.92 12.27 -3.49
C SER A 112 3.87 12.67 -2.01
N LEU A 113 4.74 13.60 -1.59
CA LEU A 113 4.68 14.15 -0.24
C LEU A 113 3.40 14.97 -0.08
N PHE A 114 2.58 14.59 0.90
CA PHE A 114 1.35 15.31 1.25
C PHE A 114 1.61 16.40 2.29
N GLY A 115 2.52 16.14 3.24
CA GLY A 115 2.88 17.09 4.27
C GLY A 115 3.83 16.53 5.32
N THR A 116 4.31 17.43 6.19
CA THR A 116 5.16 17.10 7.32
C THR A 116 4.63 17.76 8.59
N SER A 117 4.81 17.14 9.74
CA SER A 117 4.41 17.68 11.04
C SER A 117 5.12 16.98 12.20
N LYS A 118 5.30 17.69 13.32
CA LYS A 118 5.69 17.08 14.60
C LYS A 118 4.54 16.34 15.29
N ASP A 119 3.31 16.60 14.88
CA ASP A 119 2.10 15.94 15.40
C ASP A 119 1.46 15.08 14.29
N ILE A 120 1.50 13.78 14.49
CA ILE A 120 0.91 12.80 13.57
C ILE A 120 -0.60 13.01 13.38
N THR A 121 -1.30 13.56 14.39
CA THR A 121 -2.75 13.80 14.34
C THR A 121 -3.09 14.82 13.26
N VAL A 122 -2.24 15.84 13.06
CA VAL A 122 -2.42 16.85 12.02
C VAL A 122 -2.40 16.19 10.64
N LEU A 123 -1.47 15.27 10.41
CA LEU A 123 -1.35 14.56 9.13
C LEU A 123 -2.52 13.60 8.92
N LEU A 124 -2.90 12.83 9.96
CA LEU A 124 -4.06 11.93 9.89
C LEU A 124 -5.33 12.69 9.55
N LYS A 125 -5.53 13.88 10.17
CA LYS A 125 -6.68 14.73 9.89
C LYS A 125 -6.68 15.20 8.42
N GLY A 126 -5.55 15.70 7.92
CA GLY A 126 -5.45 16.15 6.53
C GLY A 126 -5.69 15.02 5.53
N LEU A 127 -5.19 13.80 5.81
CA LEU A 127 -5.46 12.63 4.98
C LEU A 127 -6.94 12.21 5.02
N ALA A 128 -7.59 12.27 6.18
CA ALA A 128 -9.02 11.98 6.30
C ALA A 128 -9.87 13.02 5.55
N GLU A 129 -9.51 14.31 5.63
CA GLU A 129 -10.19 15.38 4.87
C GLU A 129 -10.06 15.13 3.36
N ARG A 130 -8.89 14.68 2.88
CA ARG A 130 -8.68 14.30 1.48
C ARG A 130 -9.60 13.14 1.07
N VAL A 131 -9.67 12.09 1.88
CA VAL A 131 -10.55 10.93 1.65
C VAL A 131 -12.02 11.37 1.51
N ARG A 132 -12.47 12.25 2.42
CA ARG A 132 -13.83 12.82 2.37
C ARG A 132 -14.06 13.63 1.09
N ASP A 133 -13.12 14.49 0.73
CA ASP A 133 -13.25 15.40 -0.41
C ASP A 133 -13.20 14.65 -1.76
N GLU A 134 -12.52 13.49 -1.79
CA GLU A 134 -12.51 12.57 -2.93
C GLU A 134 -13.68 11.57 -2.91
N GLU A 135 -14.59 11.69 -1.91
CA GLU A 135 -15.79 10.85 -1.77
C GLU A 135 -15.51 9.35 -1.77
N ARG A 136 -14.38 8.94 -1.15
CA ARG A 136 -14.01 7.52 -1.02
C ARG A 136 -14.96 6.83 -0.06
N GLU A 137 -15.39 5.61 -0.41
CA GLU A 137 -16.39 4.86 0.34
C GLU A 137 -15.78 3.79 1.27
N PHE A 138 -14.58 3.31 0.95
CA PHE A 138 -13.90 2.28 1.74
C PHE A 138 -12.52 2.76 2.17
N VAL A 139 -12.26 2.69 3.48
CA VAL A 139 -10.97 3.07 4.06
C VAL A 139 -10.47 1.92 4.93
N THR A 140 -9.28 1.42 4.62
CA THR A 140 -8.61 0.43 5.47
C THR A 140 -7.32 1.02 6.00
N ILE A 141 -7.21 1.08 7.33
CA ILE A 141 -6.03 1.61 8.04
C ILE A 141 -5.21 0.42 8.57
N TYR A 142 -4.02 0.23 8.03
CA TYR A 142 -3.04 -0.74 8.52
C TYR A 142 -2.07 -0.01 9.45
N TYR A 143 -2.06 -0.35 10.75
CA TYR A 143 -1.09 0.24 11.67
C TYR A 143 0.17 -0.63 11.82
N GLY A 144 1.32 0.04 11.89
CA GLY A 144 2.63 -0.59 11.92
C GLY A 144 3.06 -1.07 13.29
N ALA A 145 4.19 -1.78 13.33
CA ALA A 145 4.76 -2.39 14.54
C ALA A 145 5.03 -1.35 15.65
N ASP A 146 5.40 -0.12 15.28
CA ASP A 146 5.71 0.96 16.23
C ASP A 146 4.47 1.75 16.68
N THR A 147 3.26 1.35 16.24
CA THR A 147 2.01 1.99 16.61
C THR A 147 1.23 1.14 17.60
N LYS A 148 0.94 1.71 18.78
CA LYS A 148 0.10 1.04 19.79
C LYS A 148 -1.36 1.01 19.30
N GLU A 149 -2.04 -0.12 19.51
CA GLU A 149 -3.44 -0.33 19.12
C GLU A 149 -4.38 0.80 19.57
N LYS A 150 -4.20 1.33 20.80
CA LYS A 150 -5.00 2.45 21.31
C LYS A 150 -4.87 3.73 20.47
N HIS A 151 -3.70 3.96 19.84
CA HIS A 151 -3.47 5.10 18.97
C HIS A 151 -4.05 4.83 17.57
N ALA A 152 -3.96 3.58 17.12
CA ALA A 152 -4.56 3.15 15.88
C ALA A 152 -6.10 3.25 15.91
N LYS A 153 -6.73 2.87 17.02
CA LYS A 153 -8.17 3.06 17.23
C LYS A 153 -8.58 4.54 17.15
N LYS A 154 -7.80 5.43 17.79
CA LYS A 154 -8.06 6.89 17.68
C LYS A 154 -7.93 7.43 16.26
N ALA A 155 -6.99 6.88 15.48
CA ALA A 155 -6.86 7.24 14.07
C ALA A 155 -8.08 6.75 13.27
N ALA A 156 -8.56 5.54 13.50
CA ALA A 156 -9.77 5.02 12.87
C ALA A 156 -11.02 5.82 13.26
N ASP A 157 -11.18 6.16 14.54
CA ASP A 157 -12.27 7.00 15.03
C ASP A 157 -12.25 8.38 14.34
N LEU A 158 -11.05 8.99 14.20
CA LEU A 158 -10.87 10.27 13.51
C LEU A 158 -11.30 10.20 12.03
N PHE A 159 -10.95 9.12 11.34
CA PHE A 159 -11.39 8.91 9.95
C PHE A 159 -12.89 8.71 9.88
N ALA A 160 -13.49 7.92 10.76
CA ALA A 160 -14.93 7.70 10.80
C ALA A 160 -15.71 8.99 11.07
N ASP A 161 -15.20 9.85 11.95
CA ASP A 161 -15.83 11.15 12.26
C ASP A 161 -15.77 12.12 11.07
N ILE A 162 -14.64 12.16 10.34
CA ILE A 162 -14.44 13.09 9.21
C ILE A 162 -15.10 12.56 7.93
N CYS A 163 -15.11 11.23 7.74
CA CYS A 163 -15.64 10.54 6.56
C CYS A 163 -16.89 9.71 6.91
N PRO A 164 -18.03 10.33 7.31
CA PRO A 164 -19.18 9.59 7.80
C PRO A 164 -19.88 8.73 6.75
N LYS A 165 -19.53 8.87 5.48
CA LYS A 165 -20.02 8.03 4.37
C LYS A 165 -19.12 6.84 4.10
N ALA A 166 -17.89 6.83 4.60
CA ALA A 166 -16.92 5.77 4.37
C ALA A 166 -17.03 4.68 5.44
N GLU A 167 -16.89 3.43 5.00
CA GLU A 167 -16.64 2.32 5.90
C GLU A 167 -15.15 2.31 6.28
N VAL A 168 -14.86 2.45 7.58
CA VAL A 168 -13.48 2.51 8.09
C VAL A 168 -13.12 1.22 8.79
N ASN A 169 -12.14 0.52 8.26
CA ASN A 169 -11.60 -0.72 8.79
C ASN A 169 -10.20 -0.51 9.40
N LEU A 170 -9.91 -1.15 10.53
CA LEU A 170 -8.61 -1.09 11.21
C LEU A 170 -7.98 -2.48 11.28
N ILE A 171 -6.77 -2.59 10.77
CA ILE A 171 -6.02 -3.86 10.71
C ILE A 171 -4.64 -3.67 11.34
N ASN A 172 -4.20 -4.65 12.15
CA ASN A 172 -2.81 -4.71 12.56
C ASN A 172 -1.96 -5.23 11.41
N GLY A 173 -1.28 -4.32 10.72
CA GLY A 173 -0.38 -4.66 9.61
C GLY A 173 0.99 -5.13 10.09
N GLY A 174 1.44 -4.68 11.27
CA GLY A 174 2.74 -5.02 11.82
C GLY A 174 3.94 -4.61 10.97
N GLN A 175 3.72 -3.77 9.94
CA GLN A 175 4.76 -3.33 9.04
C GLN A 175 5.79 -2.44 9.77
N PRO A 176 7.08 -2.57 9.47
CA PRO A 176 8.12 -1.67 9.95
C PRO A 176 8.09 -0.34 9.20
N VAL A 177 8.72 0.70 9.75
CA VAL A 177 8.97 2.01 9.11
C VAL A 177 7.74 2.89 8.98
N TYR A 178 6.60 2.34 8.59
CA TYR A 178 5.35 3.08 8.44
C TYR A 178 4.47 2.93 9.68
N TYR A 179 4.16 4.06 10.34
CA TYR A 179 3.19 4.08 11.43
C TYR A 179 1.79 3.72 10.94
N TYR A 180 1.43 4.24 9.78
CA TYR A 180 0.16 3.94 9.11
C TYR A 180 0.37 3.75 7.62
N MET A 181 -0.33 2.79 7.07
CA MET A 181 -0.58 2.62 5.65
C MET A 181 -2.09 2.60 5.47
N ILE A 182 -2.62 3.42 4.58
CA ILE A 182 -4.06 3.64 4.44
C ILE A 182 -4.44 3.38 2.99
N SER A 183 -5.42 2.52 2.79
CA SER A 183 -6.11 2.30 1.52
C SER A 183 -7.37 3.14 1.50
N ALA A 184 -7.63 3.82 0.39
CA ALA A 184 -8.89 4.51 0.15
C ALA A 184 -9.40 4.17 -1.26
N GLU A 185 -10.67 3.70 -1.33
CA GLU A 185 -11.32 3.18 -2.53
C GLU A 185 -12.70 3.78 -2.73
#